data_58a38c3461aa96defd2123f9c7a6bef0
#
_entry.id   58a38c3461aa96defd2123f9c7a6bef0
#
_cell.length_a   1.000
_cell.length_b   1.000
_cell.length_c   1.000
_cell.angle_alpha   90.00
_cell.angle_beta   90.00
_cell.angle_gamma   90.00
#
_symmetry.space_group_name_H-M   'P 1'
#
loop_
_entity.id
_entity.type
_entity.pdbx_description
1 polymer ?
#
loop_
_entity_poly.entity_id
_entity_poly.type
_entity_poly.pdbx_seq_one_letter_code
_entity_poly.pdbx_strand_id
1 'polypeptide(L)'
;MKKNEFKKMMKKENKAFKNYYVYEMILILLLAIMVIPNIILTINNMIPFNITIINTILIIIVVLPIIVLDIKNDLDIKNIHQYYLKEKKIPEYKDKTKILNVCLLISIVVLIVWSIITIPNITKTENLSEIENTLVITTNNGNNIETQYEMFDGFKIKIPSEFKIMSDEIVNIKYPNGNAPSLVYTNDKTTINVALVMNDVTMKNSQIEEYVKTMESTYKSYSKDIKLNFWERNNHKIGEMEFTTKGSDTEIYNHIIAFSVNDKLRLVNFNCTKEQMNEWQKVSKFIMDSIMFE
;
A
#
# COMPACT_ATOMS: atom_id res chain seq x y z
N MET A 1 26.19 -47.87 19.38
CA MET A 1 25.28 -47.26 18.40
C MET A 1 25.60 -45.77 18.30
N LYS A 2 25.81 -45.24 17.09
CA LYS A 2 26.08 -43.81 16.88
C LYS A 2 24.79 -42.98 17.10
N LYS A 3 24.92 -41.66 17.44
CA LYS A 3 23.78 -40.77 17.71
C LYS A 3 22.74 -40.78 16.57
N ASN A 4 23.17 -40.80 15.32
CA ASN A 4 22.27 -40.81 14.17
C ASN A 4 21.49 -42.12 13.99
N GLU A 5 22.09 -43.24 14.29
CA GLU A 5 21.43 -44.55 14.29
C GLU A 5 20.40 -44.62 15.41
N PHE A 6 20.72 -44.08 16.58
CA PHE A 6 19.81 -43.96 17.70
C PHE A 6 18.60 -43.06 17.36
N LYS A 7 18.81 -41.92 16.75
CA LYS A 7 17.70 -41.04 16.27
C LYS A 7 16.78 -41.81 15.28
N LYS A 8 17.33 -42.58 14.37
CA LYS A 8 16.53 -43.37 13.40
C LYS A 8 15.71 -44.47 14.11
N MET A 9 16.29 -45.14 15.09
CA MET A 9 15.60 -46.14 15.90
C MET A 9 14.43 -45.48 16.68
N MET A 10 14.67 -44.35 17.37
CA MET A 10 13.66 -43.59 18.11
C MET A 10 12.50 -43.15 17.19
N LYS A 11 12.78 -42.68 15.98
CA LYS A 11 11.72 -42.31 15.01
C LYS A 11 10.85 -43.51 14.61
N LYS A 12 11.38 -44.72 14.59
CA LYS A 12 10.67 -45.94 14.24
C LYS A 12 9.81 -46.45 15.41
N GLU A 13 10.35 -46.44 16.61
CA GLU A 13 9.80 -47.14 17.77
C GLU A 13 8.99 -46.27 18.72
N ASN A 14 9.25 -44.94 18.71
CA ASN A 14 8.55 -44.01 19.63
C ASN A 14 7.63 -43.04 18.87
N LYS A 15 6.30 -43.20 19.06
CA LYS A 15 5.29 -42.39 18.38
C LYS A 15 5.39 -40.90 18.69
N ALA A 16 5.66 -40.50 19.96
CA ALA A 16 5.78 -39.12 20.36
C ALA A 16 7.00 -38.46 19.70
N PHE A 17 8.12 -39.19 19.60
CA PHE A 17 9.32 -38.74 18.92
C PHE A 17 9.11 -38.57 17.40
N LYS A 18 8.39 -39.52 16.77
CA LYS A 18 8.01 -39.42 15.36
C LYS A 18 7.12 -38.19 15.10
N ASN A 19 6.12 -37.97 15.93
CA ASN A 19 5.23 -36.83 15.82
C ASN A 19 6.00 -35.51 15.94
N TYR A 20 6.95 -35.39 16.85
CA TYR A 20 7.80 -34.20 16.96
C TYR A 20 8.39 -33.79 15.60
N TYR A 21 9.02 -34.72 14.88
CA TYR A 21 9.62 -34.43 13.59
C TYR A 21 8.61 -34.06 12.50
N VAL A 22 7.40 -34.63 12.55
CA VAL A 22 6.33 -34.25 11.61
C VAL A 22 5.92 -32.78 11.83
N TYR A 23 5.70 -32.37 13.07
CA TYR A 23 5.37 -30.99 13.40
C TYR A 23 6.50 -30.01 13.10
N GLU A 24 7.74 -30.39 13.37
CA GLU A 24 8.93 -29.61 13.02
C GLU A 24 8.98 -29.35 11.51
N MET A 25 8.78 -30.37 10.69
CA MET A 25 8.75 -30.23 9.23
C MET A 25 7.63 -29.29 8.74
N ILE A 26 6.44 -29.36 9.35
CA ILE A 26 5.32 -28.46 9.02
C ILE A 26 5.68 -27.02 9.38
N LEU A 27 6.28 -26.78 10.55
CA LEU A 27 6.69 -25.46 11.00
C LEU A 27 7.79 -24.87 10.08
N ILE A 28 8.76 -25.67 9.65
CA ILE A 28 9.79 -25.24 8.69
C ILE A 28 9.16 -24.86 7.35
N LEU A 29 8.18 -25.63 6.87
CA LEU A 29 7.46 -25.31 5.63
C LEU A 29 6.69 -24.00 5.73
N LEU A 30 5.96 -23.76 6.83
CA LEU A 30 5.27 -22.50 7.07
C LEU A 30 6.22 -21.31 7.12
N LEU A 31 7.38 -21.49 7.75
CA LEU A 31 8.44 -20.50 7.77
C LEU A 31 8.95 -20.17 6.37
N ALA A 32 9.19 -21.16 5.53
CA ALA A 32 9.63 -20.94 4.15
C ALA A 32 8.59 -20.14 3.34
N ILE A 33 7.29 -20.40 3.54
CA ILE A 33 6.19 -19.65 2.92
C ILE A 33 6.19 -18.18 3.34
N MET A 34 6.65 -17.84 4.54
CA MET A 34 6.72 -16.45 5.00
C MET A 34 8.02 -15.76 4.58
N VAL A 35 9.16 -16.43 4.75
CA VAL A 35 10.50 -15.82 4.57
C VAL A 35 10.82 -15.61 3.10
N ILE A 36 10.58 -16.61 2.24
CA ILE A 36 10.99 -16.53 0.83
C ILE A 36 10.25 -15.40 0.08
N PRO A 37 8.91 -15.30 0.14
CA PRO A 37 8.20 -14.18 -0.49
C PRO A 37 8.62 -12.82 0.09
N ASN A 38 8.80 -12.72 1.42
CA ASN A 38 9.21 -11.45 2.03
C ASN A 38 10.57 -10.96 1.52
N ILE A 39 11.54 -11.87 1.35
CA ILE A 39 12.85 -11.54 0.76
C ILE A 39 12.68 -11.06 -0.69
N ILE A 40 11.91 -11.79 -1.51
CA ILE A 40 11.67 -11.44 -2.93
C ILE A 40 11.01 -10.06 -3.04
N LEU A 41 9.96 -9.81 -2.26
CA LEU A 41 9.22 -8.54 -2.26
C LEU A 41 10.08 -7.36 -1.81
N THR A 42 10.96 -7.59 -0.82
CA THR A 42 11.90 -6.55 -0.34
C THR A 42 12.95 -6.23 -1.38
N ILE A 43 13.57 -7.25 -2.01
CA ILE A 43 14.61 -7.05 -3.05
C ILE A 43 14.04 -6.29 -4.25
N ASN A 44 12.79 -6.55 -4.63
CA ASN A 44 12.13 -5.90 -5.76
C ASN A 44 11.47 -4.55 -5.39
N ASN A 45 11.67 -4.04 -4.17
CA ASN A 45 11.04 -2.82 -3.66
C ASN A 45 9.50 -2.81 -3.78
N MET A 46 8.87 -3.98 -3.74
CA MET A 46 7.41 -4.13 -3.88
C MET A 46 6.64 -3.83 -2.59
N ILE A 47 7.33 -3.65 -1.47
CA ILE A 47 6.74 -3.30 -0.18
C ILE A 47 7.53 -2.16 0.48
N PRO A 48 6.85 -1.21 1.15
CA PRO A 48 7.49 -0.13 1.88
C PRO A 48 8.40 -0.63 3.02
N PHE A 49 9.45 0.13 3.34
CA PHE A 49 10.45 -0.22 4.35
C PHE A 49 9.85 -0.49 5.75
N ASN A 50 8.86 0.30 6.17
CA ASN A 50 8.13 0.09 7.43
C ASN A 50 7.40 -1.26 7.48
N ILE A 51 6.79 -1.68 6.37
CA ILE A 51 6.13 -3.01 6.25
C ILE A 51 7.16 -4.12 6.30
N THR A 52 8.32 -3.94 5.67
CA THR A 52 9.43 -4.90 5.75
C THR A 52 9.89 -5.11 7.18
N ILE A 53 10.00 -4.05 8.00
CA ILE A 53 10.34 -4.16 9.44
C ILE A 53 9.28 -4.96 10.19
N ILE A 54 7.99 -4.65 9.99
CA ILE A 54 6.88 -5.37 10.63
C ILE A 54 6.93 -6.86 10.26
N ASN A 55 7.09 -7.17 8.98
CA ASN A 55 7.19 -8.54 8.50
C ASN A 55 8.38 -9.29 9.12
N THR A 56 9.52 -8.64 9.26
CA THR A 56 10.71 -9.21 9.90
C THR A 56 10.45 -9.53 11.38
N ILE A 57 9.78 -8.65 12.11
CA ILE A 57 9.40 -8.89 13.50
C ILE A 57 8.44 -10.11 13.61
N LEU A 58 7.45 -10.20 12.73
CA LEU A 58 6.52 -11.32 12.70
C LEU A 58 7.23 -12.65 12.43
N ILE A 59 8.20 -12.68 11.53
CA ILE A 59 9.03 -13.85 11.26
C ILE A 59 9.83 -14.25 12.50
N ILE A 60 10.44 -13.31 13.20
CA ILE A 60 11.22 -13.58 14.43
C ILE A 60 10.34 -14.20 15.52
N ILE A 61 9.09 -13.72 15.69
CA ILE A 61 8.13 -14.26 16.67
C ILE A 61 7.84 -15.75 16.41
N VAL A 62 7.84 -16.18 15.15
CA VAL A 62 7.64 -17.59 14.79
C VAL A 62 8.92 -18.40 14.92
N VAL A 63 10.04 -17.87 14.44
CA VAL A 63 11.34 -18.57 14.36
C VAL A 63 11.92 -18.88 15.73
N LEU A 64 11.90 -17.90 16.63
CA LEU A 64 12.60 -18.01 17.90
C LEU A 64 12.08 -19.17 18.78
N PRO A 65 10.77 -19.36 18.97
CA PRO A 65 10.24 -20.53 19.69
C PRO A 65 10.62 -21.85 19.06
N ILE A 66 10.65 -21.96 17.72
CA ILE A 66 11.01 -23.18 17.01
C ILE A 66 12.46 -23.54 17.28
N ILE A 67 13.37 -22.57 17.18
CA ILE A 67 14.81 -22.78 17.48
C ILE A 67 15.00 -23.25 18.93
N VAL A 68 14.34 -22.60 19.89
CA VAL A 68 14.42 -22.96 21.31
C VAL A 68 13.93 -24.40 21.55
N LEU A 69 12.83 -24.78 20.89
CA LEU A 69 12.29 -26.14 20.99
C LEU A 69 13.23 -27.17 20.37
N ASP A 70 13.87 -26.88 19.23
CA ASP A 70 14.82 -27.80 18.58
C ASP A 70 16.08 -27.99 19.41
N ILE A 71 16.66 -26.92 19.95
CA ILE A 71 17.79 -27.01 20.88
C ILE A 71 17.45 -27.87 22.08
N LYS A 72 16.27 -27.62 22.69
CA LYS A 72 15.82 -28.41 23.85
C LYS A 72 15.60 -29.88 23.50
N ASN A 73 15.05 -30.16 22.32
CA ASN A 73 14.85 -31.51 21.84
C ASN A 73 16.19 -32.24 21.62
N ASP A 74 17.18 -31.56 21.02
CA ASP A 74 18.52 -32.14 20.80
C ASP A 74 19.24 -32.45 22.11
N LEU A 75 19.08 -31.61 23.15
CA LEU A 75 19.60 -31.89 24.49
C LEU A 75 18.92 -33.10 25.14
N ASP A 76 17.60 -33.21 25.04
CA ASP A 76 16.87 -34.36 25.55
C ASP A 76 17.30 -35.65 24.86
N ILE A 77 17.46 -35.65 23.53
CA ILE A 77 17.94 -36.80 22.76
C ILE A 77 19.37 -37.19 23.18
N LYS A 78 20.26 -36.21 23.43
CA LYS A 78 21.63 -36.49 23.91
C LYS A 78 21.58 -37.18 25.26
N ASN A 79 20.77 -36.74 26.18
CA ASN A 79 20.63 -37.31 27.53
C ASN A 79 20.05 -38.76 27.46
N ILE A 80 18.98 -38.97 26.67
CA ILE A 80 18.36 -40.26 26.46
C ILE A 80 19.33 -41.24 25.80
N HIS A 81 20.14 -40.79 24.82
CA HIS A 81 21.15 -41.60 24.19
C HIS A 81 22.25 -42.02 25.17
N GLN A 82 22.73 -41.12 26.03
CA GLN A 82 23.71 -41.45 27.07
C GLN A 82 23.15 -42.48 28.07
N TYR A 83 21.90 -42.28 28.52
CA TYR A 83 21.23 -43.25 29.39
C TYR A 83 21.10 -44.63 28.74
N TYR A 84 20.68 -44.70 27.46
CA TYR A 84 20.62 -45.96 26.68
C TYR A 84 21.98 -46.66 26.57
N LEU A 85 23.04 -45.92 26.36
CA LEU A 85 24.41 -46.51 26.29
C LEU A 85 24.79 -47.15 27.61
N LYS A 86 24.35 -46.61 28.75
CA LYS A 86 24.66 -47.09 30.09
C LYS A 86 23.74 -48.25 30.49
N GLU A 87 22.45 -48.08 30.39
CA GLU A 87 21.45 -48.99 30.97
C GLU A 87 20.85 -49.98 29.94
N LYS A 88 21.13 -49.80 28.65
CA LYS A 88 20.53 -50.56 27.53
C LYS A 88 19.00 -50.53 27.48
N LYS A 89 18.40 -49.52 28.17
CA LYS A 89 16.94 -49.26 28.19
C LYS A 89 16.66 -47.88 27.62
N ILE A 90 15.53 -47.73 26.90
CA ILE A 90 15.09 -46.45 26.38
C ILE A 90 14.19 -45.85 27.45
N PRO A 91 14.59 -44.68 28.05
CA PRO A 91 13.70 -43.97 28.97
C PRO A 91 12.51 -43.37 28.23
N GLU A 92 11.46 -43.03 28.98
CA GLU A 92 10.28 -42.40 28.42
C GLU A 92 10.61 -41.03 27.77
N TYR A 93 10.22 -40.87 26.52
CA TYR A 93 10.34 -39.59 25.82
C TYR A 93 9.11 -38.73 26.10
N LYS A 94 9.31 -37.55 26.72
CA LYS A 94 8.22 -36.61 27.02
C LYS A 94 7.53 -36.14 25.74
N ASP A 95 6.23 -36.33 25.67
CA ASP A 95 5.44 -35.85 24.55
C ASP A 95 5.38 -34.30 24.52
N LYS A 96 5.91 -33.70 23.45
CA LYS A 96 5.95 -32.25 23.20
C LYS A 96 4.85 -31.78 22.24
N THR A 97 3.96 -32.68 21.84
CA THR A 97 2.93 -32.40 20.82
C THR A 97 2.07 -31.21 21.19
N LYS A 98 1.71 -31.06 22.48
CA LYS A 98 0.91 -29.90 22.95
C LYS A 98 1.63 -28.56 22.68
N ILE A 99 2.92 -28.48 22.97
CA ILE A 99 3.70 -27.24 22.76
C ILE A 99 3.82 -26.96 21.26
N LEU A 100 4.08 -28.00 20.47
CA LEU A 100 4.20 -27.88 19.01
C LEU A 100 2.86 -27.46 18.37
N ASN A 101 1.73 -27.93 18.85
CA ASN A 101 0.42 -27.48 18.41
C ASN A 101 0.19 -25.99 18.70
N VAL A 102 0.62 -25.50 19.86
CA VAL A 102 0.56 -24.06 20.17
C VAL A 102 1.45 -23.26 19.23
N CYS A 103 2.68 -23.71 18.99
CA CYS A 103 3.60 -23.05 18.04
C CYS A 103 3.00 -23.03 16.62
N LEU A 104 2.37 -24.13 16.19
CA LEU A 104 1.71 -24.21 14.88
C LEU A 104 0.55 -23.22 14.78
N LEU A 105 -0.29 -23.14 15.80
CA LEU A 105 -1.41 -22.19 15.84
C LEU A 105 -0.91 -20.74 15.76
N ILE A 106 0.11 -20.39 16.55
CA ILE A 106 0.74 -19.07 16.50
C ILE A 106 1.27 -18.77 15.11
N SER A 107 1.95 -19.74 14.46
CA SER A 107 2.50 -19.56 13.11
C SER A 107 1.41 -19.32 12.08
N ILE A 108 0.26 -19.99 12.18
CA ILE A 108 -0.89 -19.79 11.28
C ILE A 108 -1.48 -18.38 11.48
N VAL A 109 -1.68 -17.96 12.73
CA VAL A 109 -2.21 -16.61 13.03
C VAL A 109 -1.27 -15.53 12.48
N VAL A 110 0.04 -15.69 12.69
CA VAL A 110 1.04 -14.75 12.18
C VAL A 110 1.04 -14.71 10.65
N LEU A 111 0.88 -15.86 9.98
CA LEU A 111 0.76 -15.94 8.52
C LEU A 111 -0.45 -15.17 8.00
N ILE A 112 -1.60 -15.28 8.67
CA ILE A 112 -2.82 -14.55 8.31
C ILE A 112 -2.59 -13.04 8.47
N VAL A 113 -2.03 -12.60 9.59
CA VAL A 113 -1.72 -11.18 9.84
C VAL A 113 -0.73 -10.66 8.79
N TRP A 114 0.31 -11.42 8.49
CA TRP A 114 1.27 -11.09 7.44
C TRP A 114 0.59 -10.91 6.07
N SER A 115 -0.33 -11.81 5.68
CA SER A 115 -1.06 -11.72 4.42
C SER A 115 -1.93 -10.46 4.35
N ILE A 116 -2.65 -10.14 5.44
CA ILE A 116 -3.51 -8.95 5.51
C ILE A 116 -2.70 -7.66 5.36
N ILE A 117 -1.49 -7.61 5.89
CA ILE A 117 -0.62 -6.43 5.81
C ILE A 117 0.07 -6.33 4.44
N THR A 118 0.58 -7.45 3.91
CA THR A 118 1.48 -7.44 2.76
C THR A 118 0.73 -7.37 1.42
N ILE A 119 -0.34 -8.14 1.24
CA ILE A 119 -1.06 -8.21 -0.04
C ILE A 119 -1.59 -6.85 -0.51
N PRO A 120 -2.28 -6.03 0.34
CA PRO A 120 -2.75 -4.72 -0.10
C PRO A 120 -1.62 -3.76 -0.49
N ASN A 121 -0.43 -3.90 0.13
CA ASN A 121 0.71 -3.05 -0.21
C ASN A 121 1.38 -3.46 -1.53
N ILE A 122 1.39 -4.75 -1.89
CA ILE A 122 1.86 -5.23 -3.20
C ILE A 122 0.97 -4.67 -4.31
N THR A 123 -0.34 -4.87 -4.20
CA THR A 123 -1.30 -4.40 -5.21
C THR A 123 -1.26 -2.89 -5.39
N LYS A 124 -1.05 -2.12 -4.30
CA LYS A 124 -0.87 -0.67 -4.39
C LYS A 124 0.40 -0.30 -5.15
N THR A 125 1.51 -1.01 -4.94
CA THR A 125 2.78 -0.75 -5.63
C THR A 125 2.71 -1.12 -7.12
N GLU A 126 2.07 -2.23 -7.47
CA GLU A 126 1.82 -2.62 -8.87
C GLU A 126 0.98 -1.57 -9.59
N ASN A 127 -0.12 -1.11 -8.98
CA ASN A 127 -0.95 -0.03 -9.54
C ASN A 127 -0.16 1.26 -9.76
N LEU A 128 0.78 1.60 -8.87
CA LEU A 128 1.62 2.79 -9.01
C LEU A 128 2.58 2.67 -10.21
N SER A 129 3.24 1.53 -10.37
CA SER A 129 4.14 1.30 -11.51
C SER A 129 3.37 1.25 -12.83
N GLU A 130 2.17 0.71 -12.85
CA GLU A 130 1.28 0.74 -14.01
C GLU A 130 0.91 2.18 -14.38
N ILE A 131 0.48 2.99 -13.42
CA ILE A 131 0.14 4.40 -13.64
C ILE A 131 1.36 5.18 -14.11
N GLU A 132 2.54 4.94 -13.54
CA GLU A 132 3.77 5.63 -13.95
C GLU A 132 4.14 5.34 -15.40
N ASN A 133 4.00 4.11 -15.85
CA ASN A 133 4.36 3.67 -17.20
C ASN A 133 3.26 3.87 -18.24
N THR A 134 2.01 4.11 -17.82
CA THR A 134 0.90 4.33 -18.75
C THR A 134 1.00 5.72 -19.38
N LEU A 135 1.22 5.77 -20.68
CA LEU A 135 1.23 7.01 -21.47
C LEU A 135 -0.15 7.34 -22.08
N VAL A 136 -0.99 6.35 -22.24
CA VAL A 136 -2.31 6.49 -22.88
C VAL A 136 -3.37 5.95 -21.96
N ILE A 137 -4.41 6.73 -21.71
CA ILE A 137 -5.61 6.30 -21.00
C ILE A 137 -6.83 6.37 -21.90
N THR A 138 -7.66 5.34 -21.85
CA THR A 138 -8.90 5.29 -22.62
C THR A 138 -10.06 5.85 -21.79
N THR A 139 -10.77 6.82 -22.32
CA THR A 139 -12.00 7.38 -21.72
C THR A 139 -13.11 6.33 -21.65
N ASN A 140 -14.18 6.61 -20.92
CA ASN A 140 -15.35 5.71 -20.89
C ASN A 140 -16.04 5.56 -22.26
N ASN A 141 -15.86 6.53 -23.15
CA ASN A 141 -16.41 6.49 -24.53
C ASN A 141 -15.46 5.82 -25.53
N GLY A 142 -14.31 5.31 -25.09
CA GLY A 142 -13.34 4.59 -25.92
C GLY A 142 -12.30 5.51 -26.61
N ASN A 143 -12.28 6.81 -26.33
CA ASN A 143 -11.28 7.72 -26.85
C ASN A 143 -9.95 7.57 -26.09
N ASN A 144 -8.84 7.52 -26.82
CA ASN A 144 -7.51 7.45 -26.23
C ASN A 144 -6.96 8.86 -25.96
N ILE A 145 -6.54 9.10 -24.74
CA ILE A 145 -5.92 10.35 -24.29
C ILE A 145 -4.46 10.05 -23.96
N GLU A 146 -3.54 10.63 -24.70
CA GLU A 146 -2.11 10.61 -24.38
C GLU A 146 -1.84 11.54 -23.22
N THR A 147 -0.93 11.13 -22.34
CA THR A 147 -0.57 11.91 -21.13
C THR A 147 0.94 11.99 -21.00
N GLN A 148 1.42 13.09 -20.43
CA GLN A 148 2.81 13.32 -20.09
C GLN A 148 2.94 13.86 -18.67
N TYR A 149 4.09 13.62 -18.03
CA TYR A 149 4.38 14.25 -16.75
C TYR A 149 4.75 15.72 -16.93
N GLU A 150 4.07 16.58 -16.18
CA GLU A 150 4.48 17.95 -15.93
C GLU A 150 5.13 18.04 -14.55
N MET A 151 6.27 18.72 -14.48
CA MET A 151 7.10 18.88 -13.28
C MET A 151 6.78 20.20 -12.58
N PHE A 152 6.61 20.17 -11.27
CA PHE A 152 6.38 21.33 -10.41
C PHE A 152 7.36 21.29 -9.23
N ASP A 153 7.38 22.35 -8.42
CA ASP A 153 8.23 22.41 -7.22
C ASP A 153 7.88 21.31 -6.23
N GLY A 154 8.69 20.21 -6.23
CA GLY A 154 8.60 19.05 -5.34
C GLY A 154 7.56 18.00 -5.70
N PHE A 155 6.89 18.08 -6.85
CA PHE A 155 6.01 17.03 -7.34
C PHE A 155 5.87 17.02 -8.86
N LYS A 156 5.41 15.90 -9.41
CA LYS A 156 4.99 15.78 -10.82
C LYS A 156 3.61 15.15 -10.92
N ILE A 157 2.86 15.47 -11.97
CA ILE A 157 1.55 14.90 -12.23
C ILE A 157 1.34 14.76 -13.74
N LYS A 158 0.57 13.76 -14.18
CA LYS A 158 0.27 13.59 -15.60
C LYS A 158 -0.83 14.55 -16.05
N ILE A 159 -0.58 15.19 -17.18
CA ILE A 159 -1.53 16.08 -17.86
C ILE A 159 -1.77 15.50 -19.26
N PRO A 160 -3.00 15.57 -19.83
CA PRO A 160 -3.22 15.23 -21.23
C PRO A 160 -2.28 16.02 -22.16
N SER A 161 -1.56 15.33 -23.02
CA SER A 161 -0.50 15.95 -23.88
C SER A 161 -1.05 17.01 -24.84
N GLU A 162 -2.33 16.93 -25.19
CA GLU A 162 -3.04 17.91 -26.02
C GLU A 162 -3.46 19.19 -25.28
N PHE A 163 -3.41 19.19 -23.92
CA PHE A 163 -3.80 20.37 -23.14
C PHE A 163 -2.73 21.43 -23.22
N LYS A 164 -3.18 22.68 -23.29
CA LYS A 164 -2.33 23.87 -23.33
C LYS A 164 -2.56 24.73 -22.10
N ILE A 165 -1.56 25.50 -21.73
CA ILE A 165 -1.72 26.52 -20.68
C ILE A 165 -2.76 27.53 -21.15
N MET A 166 -3.77 27.77 -20.32
CA MET A 166 -4.84 28.73 -20.57
C MET A 166 -4.26 30.14 -20.60
N SER A 167 -4.65 30.93 -21.62
CA SER A 167 -4.18 32.31 -21.71
C SER A 167 -4.72 33.18 -20.59
N ASP A 168 -3.98 34.20 -20.19
CA ASP A 168 -4.39 35.14 -19.14
C ASP A 168 -5.73 35.82 -19.43
N GLU A 169 -6.02 36.08 -20.71
CA GLU A 169 -7.33 36.62 -21.12
C GLU A 169 -8.47 35.68 -20.73
N ILE A 170 -8.36 34.40 -21.03
CA ILE A 170 -9.39 33.40 -20.70
C ILE A 170 -9.43 33.17 -19.19
N VAL A 171 -8.28 33.16 -18.51
CA VAL A 171 -8.19 33.04 -17.04
C VAL A 171 -8.98 34.19 -16.39
N ASN A 172 -8.78 35.43 -16.83
CA ASN A 172 -9.48 36.58 -16.29
C ASN A 172 -11.01 36.54 -16.53
N ILE A 173 -11.44 35.99 -17.66
CA ILE A 173 -12.86 35.76 -17.94
C ILE A 173 -13.47 34.70 -17.00
N LYS A 174 -12.75 33.59 -16.79
CA LYS A 174 -13.24 32.48 -15.98
C LYS A 174 -13.14 32.72 -14.47
N TYR A 175 -12.18 33.53 -14.04
CA TYR A 175 -11.91 33.83 -12.62
C TYR A 175 -11.92 35.34 -12.35
N PRO A 176 -13.08 36.01 -12.57
CA PRO A 176 -13.15 37.47 -12.56
C PRO A 176 -12.90 38.10 -11.19
N ASN A 177 -12.97 37.32 -10.10
CA ASN A 177 -12.84 37.80 -8.72
C ASN A 177 -11.41 37.74 -8.17
N GLY A 178 -10.39 37.54 -9.02
CA GLY A 178 -9.00 37.52 -8.62
C GLY A 178 -8.58 36.26 -7.84
N ASN A 179 -9.37 35.20 -7.84
CA ASN A 179 -9.11 33.92 -7.21
C ASN A 179 -8.66 32.87 -8.25
N ALA A 180 -7.96 33.30 -9.29
CA ALA A 180 -7.45 32.43 -10.33
C ALA A 180 -6.44 31.42 -9.76
N PRO A 181 -6.46 30.16 -10.25
CA PRO A 181 -5.38 29.22 -10.00
C PRO A 181 -4.02 29.75 -10.50
N SER A 182 -2.94 29.25 -9.94
CA SER A 182 -1.57 29.63 -10.36
C SER A 182 -1.27 29.22 -11.80
N LEU A 183 -1.87 28.12 -12.25
CA LEU A 183 -1.70 27.56 -13.59
C LEU A 183 -2.94 26.76 -13.97
N VAL A 184 -3.38 26.84 -15.23
CA VAL A 184 -4.49 26.04 -15.75
C VAL A 184 -4.11 25.43 -17.08
N TYR A 185 -4.10 24.11 -17.17
CA TYR A 185 -4.06 23.38 -18.43
C TYR A 185 -5.49 23.13 -18.91
N THR A 186 -5.72 23.29 -20.21
CA THR A 186 -7.07 23.19 -20.77
C THR A 186 -7.08 22.60 -22.16
N ASN A 187 -8.19 21.95 -22.55
CA ASN A 187 -8.43 21.55 -23.93
C ASN A 187 -8.73 22.77 -24.82
N ASP A 188 -8.73 22.60 -26.15
CA ASP A 188 -8.96 23.69 -27.09
C ASP A 188 -10.31 24.42 -26.90
N LYS A 189 -11.33 23.73 -26.36
CA LYS A 189 -12.65 24.33 -26.07
C LYS A 189 -12.73 24.98 -24.69
N THR A 190 -11.68 24.89 -23.90
CA THR A 190 -11.60 25.38 -22.51
C THR A 190 -12.68 24.83 -21.55
N THR A 191 -13.26 23.68 -21.89
CA THR A 191 -14.35 23.04 -21.11
C THR A 191 -13.86 21.93 -20.18
N ILE A 192 -12.60 21.50 -20.34
CA ILE A 192 -11.96 20.48 -19.50
C ILE A 192 -10.62 21.06 -19.06
N ASN A 193 -10.41 21.10 -17.75
CA ASN A 193 -9.26 21.79 -17.20
C ASN A 193 -8.57 20.98 -16.10
N VAL A 194 -7.25 21.14 -15.98
CA VAL A 194 -6.45 20.76 -14.82
C VAL A 194 -5.84 22.05 -14.26
N ALA A 195 -6.37 22.50 -13.12
CA ALA A 195 -5.97 23.74 -12.48
C ALA A 195 -5.09 23.45 -11.25
N LEU A 196 -4.01 24.19 -11.12
CA LEU A 196 -3.06 24.08 -10.00
C LEU A 196 -3.12 25.35 -9.16
N VAL A 197 -3.22 25.18 -7.84
CA VAL A 197 -3.08 26.26 -6.87
C VAL A 197 -1.78 26.03 -6.11
N MET A 198 -0.81 26.87 -6.38
CA MET A 198 0.53 26.86 -5.80
C MET A 198 0.76 28.16 -5.01
N ASN A 199 0.07 28.28 -3.88
CA ASN A 199 0.20 29.46 -3.03
C ASN A 199 1.23 29.25 -1.91
N ASP A 200 1.59 30.35 -1.21
CA ASP A 200 2.54 30.34 -0.10
C ASP A 200 1.89 30.06 1.27
N VAL A 201 0.67 29.54 1.28
CA VAL A 201 0.01 29.15 2.54
C VAL A 201 0.76 28.00 3.19
N THR A 202 1.28 28.24 4.39
CA THR A 202 1.96 27.20 5.17
C THR A 202 0.97 26.12 5.58
N MET A 203 1.31 24.87 5.25
CA MET A 203 0.47 23.70 5.52
C MET A 203 1.36 22.49 5.83
N LYS A 204 1.30 21.99 7.05
CA LYS A 204 1.99 20.74 7.40
C LYS A 204 1.24 19.54 6.85
N ASN A 205 1.96 18.49 6.53
CA ASN A 205 1.37 17.24 6.04
C ASN A 205 0.29 16.68 7.00
N SER A 206 0.45 16.84 8.31
CA SER A 206 -0.53 16.41 9.32
C SER A 206 -1.86 17.18 9.29
N GLN A 207 -1.91 18.36 8.67
CA GLN A 207 -3.07 19.23 8.63
C GLN A 207 -3.96 19.04 7.40
N ILE A 208 -3.50 18.29 6.42
CA ILE A 208 -4.21 18.08 5.13
C ILE A 208 -5.61 17.52 5.33
N GLU A 209 -5.76 16.53 6.21
CA GLU A 209 -7.07 15.91 6.46
C GLU A 209 -8.07 16.91 7.05
N GLU A 210 -7.67 17.73 8.02
CA GLU A 210 -8.51 18.77 8.63
C GLU A 210 -8.86 19.85 7.61
N TYR A 211 -7.89 20.27 6.81
CA TYR A 211 -8.08 21.23 5.74
C TYR A 211 -9.16 20.77 4.74
N VAL A 212 -9.07 19.53 4.25
CA VAL A 212 -10.03 18.99 3.27
C VAL A 212 -11.43 18.81 3.87
N LYS A 213 -11.53 18.42 5.16
CA LYS A 213 -12.82 18.40 5.88
C LYS A 213 -13.43 19.80 6.03
N THR A 214 -12.59 20.82 6.20
CA THR A 214 -13.05 22.23 6.22
C THR A 214 -13.54 22.67 4.84
N MET A 215 -12.82 22.31 3.78
CA MET A 215 -13.28 22.51 2.40
C MET A 215 -14.63 21.83 2.16
N GLU A 216 -14.78 20.55 2.52
CA GLU A 216 -16.05 19.83 2.41
C GLU A 216 -17.19 20.58 3.07
N SER A 217 -16.98 21.05 4.30
CA SER A 217 -18.00 21.80 5.04
C SER A 217 -18.42 23.09 4.32
N THR A 218 -17.47 23.75 3.66
CA THR A 218 -17.73 24.94 2.84
C THR A 218 -18.54 24.59 1.59
N TYR A 219 -18.13 23.54 0.89
CA TYR A 219 -18.79 23.13 -0.37
C TYR A 219 -20.17 22.49 -0.16
N LYS A 220 -20.47 21.92 1.03
CA LYS A 220 -21.79 21.36 1.36
C LYS A 220 -22.94 22.37 1.23
N SER A 221 -22.66 23.67 1.31
CA SER A 221 -23.68 24.72 1.15
C SER A 221 -24.22 24.82 -0.28
N TYR A 222 -23.46 24.38 -1.28
CA TYR A 222 -23.82 24.51 -2.71
C TYR A 222 -23.52 23.26 -3.56
N SER A 223 -23.10 22.15 -2.92
CA SER A 223 -22.97 20.84 -3.55
C SER A 223 -23.60 19.76 -2.67
N LYS A 224 -24.29 18.80 -3.27
CA LYS A 224 -24.99 17.71 -2.54
C LYS A 224 -24.21 16.39 -2.52
N ASP A 225 -23.41 16.12 -3.52
CA ASP A 225 -22.81 14.81 -3.78
C ASP A 225 -21.29 14.85 -3.58
N ILE A 226 -20.85 15.30 -2.40
CA ILE A 226 -19.43 15.37 -2.10
C ILE A 226 -18.95 13.99 -1.64
N LYS A 227 -17.93 13.48 -2.31
CA LYS A 227 -17.20 12.26 -1.92
C LYS A 227 -15.83 12.67 -1.43
N LEU A 228 -15.45 12.20 -0.23
CA LEU A 228 -14.12 12.36 0.32
C LEU A 228 -13.38 11.04 0.32
N ASN A 229 -12.07 11.14 0.08
CA ASN A 229 -11.13 10.06 0.25
C ASN A 229 -9.82 10.60 0.83
N PHE A 230 -9.10 9.78 1.60
CA PHE A 230 -7.79 10.11 2.15
C PHE A 230 -6.84 8.96 1.90
N TRP A 231 -5.66 9.29 1.36
CA TRP A 231 -4.64 8.31 1.08
C TRP A 231 -3.25 8.91 1.24
N GLU A 232 -2.21 8.11 1.13
CA GLU A 232 -0.83 8.52 1.35
C GLU A 232 0.07 7.99 0.24
N ARG A 233 1.03 8.82 -0.20
CA ARG A 233 2.07 8.46 -1.15
C ARG A 233 3.39 9.08 -0.75
N ASN A 234 4.47 8.26 -0.66
CA ASN A 234 5.81 8.71 -0.28
C ASN A 234 5.79 9.60 0.98
N ASN A 235 5.05 9.17 2.02
CA ASN A 235 4.84 9.92 3.27
C ASN A 235 4.09 11.25 3.14
N HIS A 236 3.52 11.58 1.98
CA HIS A 236 2.64 12.73 1.82
C HIS A 236 1.18 12.29 1.95
N LYS A 237 0.45 12.90 2.89
CA LYS A 237 -1.00 12.74 3.00
C LYS A 237 -1.68 13.52 1.89
N ILE A 238 -2.66 12.88 1.26
CA ILE A 238 -3.45 13.46 0.18
C ILE A 238 -4.91 13.37 0.59
N GLY A 239 -5.59 14.51 0.59
CA GLY A 239 -7.04 14.57 0.70
C GLY A 239 -7.64 14.76 -0.68
N GLU A 240 -8.61 13.94 -1.02
CA GLU A 240 -9.27 13.90 -2.32
C GLU A 240 -10.75 14.21 -2.15
N MET A 241 -11.31 15.02 -3.03
CA MET A 241 -12.71 15.41 -3.00
C MET A 241 -13.30 15.43 -4.41
N GLU A 242 -14.40 14.73 -4.63
CA GLU A 242 -15.20 14.79 -5.86
C GLU A 242 -16.56 15.41 -5.56
N PHE A 243 -17.03 16.34 -6.40
CA PHE A 243 -18.34 16.97 -6.26
C PHE A 243 -18.77 17.70 -7.54
N THR A 244 -20.05 18.07 -7.59
CA THR A 244 -20.59 18.87 -8.68
C THR A 244 -21.05 20.23 -8.13
N THR A 245 -20.69 21.31 -8.79
CA THR A 245 -21.14 22.67 -8.47
C THR A 245 -21.97 23.28 -9.61
N LYS A 246 -22.83 24.23 -9.28
CA LYS A 246 -23.57 24.99 -10.28
C LYS A 246 -22.64 26.07 -10.87
N GLY A 247 -22.41 26.00 -12.18
CA GLY A 247 -21.77 27.11 -12.93
C GLY A 247 -22.78 28.13 -13.41
N SER A 248 -22.35 29.06 -14.29
CA SER A 248 -23.22 30.10 -14.87
C SER A 248 -24.31 29.54 -15.78
N ASP A 249 -23.97 28.57 -16.58
CA ASP A 249 -24.77 28.00 -17.66
C ASP A 249 -24.92 26.46 -17.60
N THR A 250 -24.08 25.80 -16.84
CA THR A 250 -24.11 24.36 -16.66
C THR A 250 -23.56 23.94 -15.28
N GLU A 251 -23.80 22.69 -14.89
CA GLU A 251 -23.12 22.12 -13.73
C GLU A 251 -21.68 21.72 -14.09
N ILE A 252 -20.76 21.91 -13.13
CA ILE A 252 -19.33 21.61 -13.26
C ILE A 252 -18.98 20.47 -12.32
N TYR A 253 -18.45 19.39 -12.86
CA TYR A 253 -17.81 18.33 -12.11
C TYR A 253 -16.41 18.79 -11.67
N ASN A 254 -16.07 18.57 -10.42
CA ASN A 254 -14.79 18.88 -9.81
C ASN A 254 -14.22 17.64 -9.17
N HIS A 255 -12.93 17.41 -9.37
CA HIS A 255 -12.15 16.39 -8.69
C HIS A 255 -10.85 17.04 -8.20
N ILE A 256 -10.74 17.21 -6.88
CA ILE A 256 -9.65 17.96 -6.24
C ILE A 256 -8.81 17.02 -5.41
N ILE A 257 -7.48 17.18 -5.48
CA ILE A 257 -6.57 16.68 -4.47
C ILE A 257 -5.87 17.85 -3.78
N ALA A 258 -5.67 17.72 -2.46
CA ALA A 258 -4.94 18.64 -1.61
C ALA A 258 -3.79 17.88 -0.92
N PHE A 259 -2.62 18.48 -0.89
CA PHE A 259 -1.43 17.89 -0.27
C PHE A 259 -0.44 18.99 0.16
N SER A 260 0.57 18.61 0.93
CA SER A 260 1.64 19.51 1.36
C SER A 260 2.96 19.10 0.70
N VAL A 261 3.65 20.09 0.13
CA VAL A 261 5.03 19.95 -0.36
C VAL A 261 5.82 21.15 0.17
N ASN A 262 7.00 20.89 0.77
CA ASN A 262 7.86 21.90 1.38
C ASN A 262 7.09 22.78 2.40
N ASP A 263 6.23 22.14 3.23
CA ASP A 263 5.32 22.80 4.18
C ASP A 263 4.40 23.86 3.55
N LYS A 264 4.10 23.75 2.25
CA LYS A 264 3.17 24.63 1.53
C LYS A 264 1.99 23.83 0.99
N LEU A 265 0.79 24.42 1.06
CA LEU A 265 -0.41 23.84 0.48
C LEU A 265 -0.34 23.83 -1.05
N ARG A 266 -0.68 22.70 -1.63
CA ARG A 266 -0.84 22.50 -3.07
C ARG A 266 -2.19 21.89 -3.34
N LEU A 267 -2.89 22.41 -4.35
CA LEU A 267 -4.15 21.84 -4.82
C LEU A 267 -4.02 21.56 -6.32
N VAL A 268 -4.55 20.43 -6.74
CA VAL A 268 -4.81 20.12 -8.15
C VAL A 268 -6.30 19.88 -8.29
N ASN A 269 -6.95 20.59 -9.20
CA ASN A 269 -8.37 20.45 -9.50
C ASN A 269 -8.57 20.10 -10.98
N PHE A 270 -9.03 18.90 -11.25
CA PHE A 270 -9.61 18.59 -12.54
C PHE A 270 -11.06 19.06 -12.54
N ASN A 271 -11.49 19.75 -13.59
CA ASN A 271 -12.90 20.07 -13.77
C ASN A 271 -13.33 19.96 -15.25
N CYS A 272 -14.59 19.61 -15.44
CA CYS A 272 -15.24 19.59 -16.74
C CYS A 272 -16.74 19.89 -16.57
N THR A 273 -17.43 20.15 -17.69
CA THR A 273 -18.90 20.24 -17.64
C THR A 273 -19.52 18.91 -17.22
N LYS A 274 -20.68 18.95 -16.58
CA LYS A 274 -21.41 17.74 -16.15
C LYS A 274 -21.69 16.76 -17.28
N GLU A 275 -21.92 17.26 -18.47
CA GLU A 275 -22.15 16.45 -19.67
C GLU A 275 -20.92 15.61 -20.05
N GLN A 276 -19.72 16.15 -19.83
CA GLN A 276 -18.45 15.49 -20.11
C GLN A 276 -17.99 14.57 -18.97
N MET A 277 -18.60 14.68 -17.78
CA MET A 277 -18.19 13.92 -16.60
C MET A 277 -18.12 12.41 -16.86
N ASN A 278 -19.13 11.82 -17.47
CA ASN A 278 -19.18 10.38 -17.72
C ASN A 278 -18.00 9.88 -18.57
N GLU A 279 -17.57 10.69 -19.52
CA GLU A 279 -16.42 10.39 -20.36
C GLU A 279 -15.11 10.56 -19.60
N TRP A 280 -14.96 11.65 -18.87
CA TRP A 280 -13.67 12.09 -18.32
C TRP A 280 -13.42 11.72 -16.86
N GLN A 281 -14.40 11.19 -16.13
CA GLN A 281 -14.22 10.84 -14.70
C GLN A 281 -13.08 9.82 -14.49
N LYS A 282 -12.97 8.82 -15.39
CA LYS A 282 -11.87 7.84 -15.34
C LYS A 282 -10.51 8.50 -15.58
N VAL A 283 -10.45 9.45 -16.52
CA VAL A 283 -9.23 10.21 -16.83
C VAL A 283 -8.86 11.12 -15.66
N SER A 284 -9.82 11.80 -15.04
CA SER A 284 -9.58 12.64 -13.87
C SER A 284 -8.99 11.81 -12.72
N LYS A 285 -9.55 10.63 -12.46
CA LYS A 285 -9.01 9.72 -11.44
C LYS A 285 -7.57 9.33 -11.74
N PHE A 286 -7.28 8.95 -12.98
CA PHE A 286 -5.93 8.61 -13.42
C PHE A 286 -4.95 9.78 -13.25
N ILE A 287 -5.35 11.01 -13.61
CA ILE A 287 -4.54 12.22 -13.41
C ILE A 287 -4.21 12.39 -11.94
N MET A 288 -5.21 12.34 -11.04
CA MET A 288 -4.99 12.50 -9.59
C MET A 288 -4.13 11.38 -9.01
N ASP A 289 -4.35 10.13 -9.45
CA ASP A 289 -3.56 8.98 -9.02
C ASP A 289 -2.13 9.01 -9.59
N SER A 290 -1.82 9.83 -10.58
CA SER A 290 -0.48 9.91 -11.19
C SER A 290 0.48 10.81 -10.42
N ILE A 291 0.04 11.50 -9.36
CA ILE A 291 0.92 12.39 -8.59
C ILE A 291 2.10 11.62 -8.00
N MET A 292 3.29 12.18 -8.12
CA MET A 292 4.54 11.69 -7.57
C MET A 292 5.26 12.82 -6.85
N PHE A 293 5.90 12.53 -5.73
CA PHE A 293 6.69 13.47 -4.93
C PHE A 293 8.18 13.18 -5.11
N GLU A 294 8.99 14.23 -5.14
CA GLU A 294 10.46 14.16 -5.19
C GLU A 294 11.09 13.86 -3.83
#